data_162b7f3ff32f7b15881fd99de8a25d88
#
_entry.id   162b7f3ff32f7b15881fd99de8a25d88
#
_cell.length_a   1.000
_cell.length_b   1.000
_cell.length_c   1.000
_cell.angle_alpha   90.00
_cell.angle_beta   90.00
_cell.angle_gamma   90.00
#
_symmetry.space_group_name_H-M   'P 1'
#
loop_
_entity.id
_entity.type
_entity.pdbx_description
1 polymer ?
#
loop_
_entity_poly.entity_id
_entity_poly.type
_entity_poly.pdbx_seq_one_letter_code
_entity_poly.pdbx_strand_id
1 'polypeptide(L)'
;MAQAKEIVPAPVVVEEAPVQVVEKEVIVYRDREPQGFRPNGYVDLQYRYYGEAEELNYKNNGVSNNYGRTQLMGRINMTENQALEYRIRSYNDWNSSSNDKQKGEDGTQTRLRYFYNHGNVGDSSVNLTSRIEYRKEAESDAQSLEYQARFNFADYLFNNDFVKTTEFTIAPKYKYYWASNSDDYQNRLGVDLFTMHQFPFGFSFEFNLYGDQYFYGQRQYTNDHSTVKNNTGLTMEAYLYNTTNLYTNDKFDIDFYFEGGYDPYNWNSEKVLKTAINEKGDLNDPTNYTYNDNTYEWYAYPQIITTYKVSPNFNVYASLGAEYRNWANINQKSAKDWRWQPTAVIGFKTTF
;
A
#
# COMPACT_ATOMS: atom_id res chain seq x y z
N MET A 1 -48.42 53.17 95.16
CA MET A 1 -47.87 51.81 95.02
C MET A 1 -48.28 51.30 93.65
N ALA A 2 -47.39 51.29 92.71
CA ALA A 2 -47.61 50.78 91.37
C ALA A 2 -46.90 49.37 91.29
N GLN A 3 -47.70 48.35 91.07
CA GLN A 3 -47.21 46.99 90.83
C GLN A 3 -46.65 46.90 89.43
N ALA A 4 -45.38 46.47 89.32
CA ALA A 4 -44.73 46.18 88.08
C ALA A 4 -45.35 44.88 87.54
N LYS A 5 -45.78 44.90 86.28
CA LYS A 5 -46.33 43.79 85.57
C LYS A 5 -45.12 43.01 84.92
N GLU A 6 -44.95 41.78 85.34
CA GLU A 6 -43.94 40.89 84.83
C GLU A 6 -44.20 40.53 83.35
N ILE A 7 -43.29 40.84 82.43
CA ILE A 7 -43.39 40.53 81.01
C ILE A 7 -42.79 39.15 80.81
N VAL A 8 -43.65 38.16 80.49
CA VAL A 8 -43.23 36.81 80.10
C VAL A 8 -42.68 36.88 78.62
N PRO A 9 -41.46 36.46 78.38
CA PRO A 9 -40.96 36.42 76.98
C PRO A 9 -41.76 35.41 76.17
N ALA A 10 -42.07 35.77 74.93
CA ALA A 10 -42.70 34.85 73.95
C ALA A 10 -41.73 33.70 73.59
N PRO A 11 -42.28 32.49 73.34
CA PRO A 11 -41.43 31.33 72.94
C PRO A 11 -40.76 31.64 71.63
N VAL A 12 -39.41 31.46 71.60
CA VAL A 12 -38.63 31.52 70.38
C VAL A 12 -38.96 30.31 69.54
N VAL A 13 -39.62 30.53 68.40
CA VAL A 13 -39.75 29.49 67.36
C VAL A 13 -38.39 29.31 66.73
N VAL A 14 -37.75 28.19 67.01
CA VAL A 14 -36.54 27.76 66.31
C VAL A 14 -37.00 27.20 64.94
N GLU A 15 -36.81 28.01 63.93
CA GLU A 15 -37.00 27.56 62.54
C GLU A 15 -35.89 26.51 62.27
N GLU A 16 -36.26 25.23 62.14
CA GLU A 16 -35.34 24.18 61.71
C GLU A 16 -34.88 24.50 60.31
N ALA A 17 -33.56 24.69 60.15
CA ALA A 17 -32.93 24.86 58.83
C ALA A 17 -33.26 23.67 57.91
N PRO A 18 -33.57 23.89 56.65
CA PRO A 18 -33.89 22.81 55.73
C PRO A 18 -32.72 21.83 55.64
N VAL A 19 -33.00 20.56 55.87
CA VAL A 19 -32.05 19.47 55.70
C VAL A 19 -31.65 19.45 54.25
N GLN A 20 -30.42 19.89 53.95
CA GLN A 20 -29.84 19.67 52.63
C GLN A 20 -29.63 18.16 52.41
N VAL A 21 -30.51 17.56 51.62
CA VAL A 21 -30.29 16.23 51.10
C VAL A 21 -29.16 16.34 50.08
N VAL A 22 -27.95 16.05 50.51
CA VAL A 22 -26.83 15.84 49.57
C VAL A 22 -27.09 14.51 48.91
N GLU A 23 -27.65 14.50 47.70
CA GLU A 23 -27.63 13.33 46.84
C GLU A 23 -26.17 12.97 46.58
N LYS A 24 -25.63 11.99 47.30
CA LYS A 24 -24.37 11.36 46.93
C LYS A 24 -24.65 10.57 45.65
N GLU A 25 -24.22 11.13 44.50
CA GLU A 25 -24.05 10.28 43.31
C GLU A 25 -23.11 9.15 43.66
N VAL A 26 -23.67 8.00 43.87
CA VAL A 26 -22.89 6.76 43.95
C VAL A 26 -22.48 6.41 42.50
N ILE A 27 -21.33 6.90 42.08
CA ILE A 27 -20.72 6.47 40.81
C ILE A 27 -20.35 4.98 41.02
N VAL A 28 -21.26 4.10 40.63
CA VAL A 28 -20.98 2.67 40.53
C VAL A 28 -20.04 2.51 39.34
N TYR A 29 -18.75 2.44 39.60
CA TYR A 29 -17.79 1.92 38.62
C TYR A 29 -18.16 0.45 38.40
N ARG A 30 -19.02 0.20 37.41
CA ARG A 30 -19.09 -1.13 36.84
C ARG A 30 -17.74 -1.35 36.17
N ASP A 31 -16.95 -2.29 36.67
CA ASP A 31 -15.83 -2.81 35.90
C ASP A 31 -16.39 -3.14 34.51
N ARG A 32 -15.98 -2.35 33.52
CA ARG A 32 -16.32 -2.67 32.14
C ARG A 32 -15.67 -4.02 31.90
N GLU A 33 -16.47 -5.03 31.69
CA GLU A 33 -15.96 -6.29 31.13
C GLU A 33 -15.03 -5.92 29.97
N PRO A 34 -13.82 -6.52 29.89
CA PRO A 34 -12.90 -6.23 28.80
C PRO A 34 -13.71 -6.36 27.51
N GLN A 35 -13.88 -5.26 26.78
CA GLN A 35 -14.60 -5.28 25.52
C GLN A 35 -13.80 -6.19 24.60
N GLY A 36 -14.40 -7.34 24.25
CA GLY A 36 -13.80 -8.26 23.28
C GLY A 36 -13.42 -7.51 21.99
N PHE A 37 -12.59 -8.11 21.17
CA PHE A 37 -12.15 -7.55 19.91
C PHE A 37 -13.35 -7.03 19.10
N ARG A 38 -13.23 -5.80 18.58
CA ARG A 38 -14.18 -5.23 17.63
C ARG A 38 -13.50 -5.10 16.28
N PRO A 39 -14.16 -5.55 15.18
CA PRO A 39 -13.65 -5.32 13.85
C PRO A 39 -13.36 -3.83 13.65
N ASN A 40 -12.21 -3.53 13.07
CA ASN A 40 -11.76 -2.18 12.80
C ASN A 40 -11.00 -2.13 11.48
N GLY A 41 -10.75 -0.94 10.98
CA GLY A 41 -10.05 -0.84 9.72
C GLY A 41 -10.15 0.55 9.09
N TYR A 42 -9.86 0.58 7.80
CA TYR A 42 -10.01 1.80 7.02
C TYR A 42 -10.45 1.49 5.58
N VAL A 43 -11.06 2.49 4.98
CA VAL A 43 -11.36 2.59 3.54
C VAL A 43 -10.75 3.87 3.04
N ASP A 44 -10.04 3.80 1.93
CA ASP A 44 -9.43 4.93 1.24
C ASP A 44 -9.85 4.89 -0.24
N LEU A 45 -10.50 5.96 -0.69
CA LEU A 45 -10.84 6.16 -2.10
C LEU A 45 -10.10 7.38 -2.60
N GLN A 46 -9.31 7.20 -3.65
CA GLN A 46 -8.56 8.29 -4.26
C GLN A 46 -8.68 8.27 -5.78
N TYR A 47 -8.58 9.46 -6.34
CA TYR A 47 -8.32 9.68 -7.75
C TYR A 47 -6.97 10.34 -7.92
N ARG A 48 -6.11 9.75 -8.75
CA ARG A 48 -4.79 10.28 -9.08
C ARG A 48 -4.74 10.61 -10.56
N TYR A 49 -4.35 11.81 -10.86
CA TYR A 49 -4.05 12.28 -12.21
C TYR A 49 -2.55 12.28 -12.45
N TYR A 50 -2.13 11.79 -13.60
CA TYR A 50 -0.77 11.83 -14.12
C TYR A 50 -0.76 12.76 -15.33
N GLY A 51 -0.06 13.88 -15.20
CA GLY A 51 0.01 14.88 -16.25
C GLY A 51 0.97 14.52 -17.36
N GLU A 52 1.29 15.48 -18.20
CA GLU A 52 2.23 15.31 -19.29
C GLU A 52 3.65 15.21 -18.76
N ALA A 53 4.38 14.18 -19.17
CA ALA A 53 5.79 14.04 -18.85
C ALA A 53 6.63 14.97 -19.74
N GLU A 54 7.76 15.48 -19.22
CA GLU A 54 8.68 16.32 -19.97
C GLU A 54 9.17 15.63 -21.25
N GLU A 55 9.43 16.43 -22.28
CA GLU A 55 10.03 16.00 -23.55
C GLU A 55 9.37 14.78 -24.18
N LEU A 56 8.06 14.67 -24.06
CA LEU A 56 7.29 13.65 -24.77
C LEU A 56 7.34 13.83 -26.29
N ASN A 57 8.52 13.95 -26.80
CA ASN A 57 8.72 13.86 -28.22
C ASN A 57 8.62 12.40 -28.59
N TYR A 58 7.34 11.88 -28.49
CA TYR A 58 6.95 10.89 -29.42
C TYR A 58 6.65 9.47 -29.03
N LYS A 59 5.77 9.04 -29.69
CA LYS A 59 5.21 7.75 -30.19
C LYS A 59 5.93 6.41 -29.82
N ASN A 60 7.16 6.44 -29.30
CA ASN A 60 7.96 5.24 -28.99
C ASN A 60 8.60 5.23 -27.61
N ASN A 61 8.24 6.16 -26.74
CA ASN A 61 8.99 6.31 -25.47
C ASN A 61 8.42 5.55 -24.28
N GLY A 62 7.32 4.82 -24.45
CA GLY A 62 6.74 4.00 -23.37
C GLY A 62 6.22 4.77 -22.15
N VAL A 63 6.30 6.11 -22.16
CA VAL A 63 5.83 6.96 -21.06
C VAL A 63 4.34 7.20 -21.23
N SER A 64 3.55 6.79 -20.23
CA SER A 64 2.14 7.12 -20.17
C SER A 64 1.93 8.50 -19.56
N ASN A 65 1.08 9.34 -20.15
CA ASN A 65 0.75 10.67 -19.66
C ASN A 65 -0.73 10.99 -19.84
N ASN A 66 -1.20 12.09 -19.23
CA ASN A 66 -2.58 12.55 -19.32
C ASN A 66 -3.60 11.45 -19.04
N TYR A 67 -3.35 10.64 -18.03
CA TYR A 67 -4.26 9.59 -17.60
C TYR A 67 -4.63 9.72 -16.12
N GLY A 68 -5.68 9.04 -15.73
CA GLY A 68 -6.14 8.99 -14.36
C GLY A 68 -6.21 7.57 -13.83
N ARG A 69 -6.15 7.47 -12.51
CA ARG A 69 -6.31 6.22 -11.78
C ARG A 69 -7.23 6.41 -10.59
N THR A 70 -8.40 5.79 -10.64
CA THR A 70 -9.24 5.62 -9.46
C THR A 70 -8.72 4.44 -8.66
N GLN A 71 -8.53 4.61 -7.36
CA GLN A 71 -8.09 3.54 -6.48
C GLN A 71 -8.96 3.49 -5.23
N LEU A 72 -9.57 2.34 -5.01
CA LEU A 72 -10.20 1.98 -3.75
C LEU A 72 -9.29 0.98 -3.03
N MET A 73 -8.89 1.29 -1.82
CA MET A 73 -8.10 0.38 -0.99
C MET A 73 -8.54 0.44 0.47
N GLY A 74 -8.23 -0.61 1.19
CA GLY A 74 -8.51 -0.65 2.61
C GLY A 74 -8.00 -1.91 3.28
N ARG A 75 -8.16 -1.91 4.59
CA ARG A 75 -7.88 -3.05 5.45
C ARG A 75 -8.98 -3.20 6.47
N ILE A 76 -9.41 -4.41 6.70
CA ILE A 76 -10.38 -4.81 7.72
C ILE A 76 -9.70 -5.83 8.63
N ASN A 77 -9.45 -5.47 9.87
CA ASN A 77 -9.07 -6.42 10.92
C ASN A 77 -10.37 -7.05 11.42
N MET A 78 -10.61 -8.29 11.01
CA MET A 78 -11.86 -9.02 11.32
C MET A 78 -11.85 -9.63 12.69
N THR A 79 -10.68 -10.07 13.14
CA THR A 79 -10.39 -10.57 14.48
C THR A 79 -9.00 -10.10 14.90
N GLU A 80 -8.55 -10.42 16.11
CA GLU A 80 -7.19 -10.16 16.58
C GLU A 80 -6.11 -10.77 15.66
N ASN A 81 -6.45 -11.88 15.00
CA ASN A 81 -5.51 -12.66 14.19
C ASN A 81 -5.80 -12.63 12.69
N GLN A 82 -6.93 -12.06 12.26
CA GLN A 82 -7.37 -12.11 10.87
C GLN A 82 -7.55 -10.72 10.29
N ALA A 83 -7.00 -10.51 9.10
CA ALA A 83 -7.18 -9.28 8.37
C ALA A 83 -7.38 -9.54 6.87
N LEU A 84 -8.17 -8.68 6.25
CA LEU A 84 -8.37 -8.60 4.81
C LEU A 84 -7.88 -7.25 4.31
N GLU A 85 -6.98 -7.24 3.33
CA GLU A 85 -6.62 -6.07 2.55
C GLU A 85 -7.20 -6.20 1.15
N TYR A 86 -7.68 -5.07 0.62
CA TYR A 86 -8.14 -5.01 -0.75
C TYR A 86 -7.60 -3.75 -1.44
N ARG A 87 -7.37 -3.88 -2.75
CA ARG A 87 -7.03 -2.77 -3.62
C ARG A 87 -7.63 -3.00 -4.99
N ILE A 88 -8.42 -2.04 -5.45
CA ILE A 88 -9.03 -2.03 -6.78
C ILE A 88 -8.55 -0.75 -7.45
N ARG A 89 -7.95 -0.88 -8.63
CA ARG A 89 -7.45 0.23 -9.45
C ARG A 89 -8.12 0.19 -10.80
N SER A 90 -8.68 1.31 -11.22
CA SER A 90 -9.22 1.47 -12.57
C SER A 90 -8.52 2.65 -13.23
N TYR A 91 -8.07 2.45 -14.44
CA TYR A 91 -7.33 3.45 -15.21
C TYR A 91 -8.22 4.01 -16.31
N ASN A 92 -8.03 5.28 -16.61
CA ASN A 92 -8.77 5.97 -17.67
C ASN A 92 -7.88 6.99 -18.35
N ASP A 93 -7.96 7.05 -19.67
CA ASP A 93 -7.29 8.05 -20.47
C ASP A 93 -8.11 9.34 -20.51
N TRP A 94 -7.45 10.48 -20.38
CA TRP A 94 -8.06 11.80 -20.54
C TRP A 94 -7.99 12.31 -21.98
N ASN A 95 -7.12 11.71 -22.78
CA ASN A 95 -6.92 12.10 -24.15
C ASN A 95 -7.72 11.18 -25.07
N SER A 96 -8.67 11.74 -25.83
CA SER A 96 -9.54 10.99 -26.72
C SER A 96 -8.94 10.74 -28.10
N SER A 97 -7.71 11.20 -28.38
CA SER A 97 -7.10 10.96 -29.68
C SER A 97 -6.60 9.52 -29.77
N SER A 98 -7.12 8.78 -30.75
CA SER A 98 -6.82 7.37 -30.99
C SER A 98 -5.33 7.08 -31.28
N ASN A 99 -4.51 8.11 -31.46
CA ASN A 99 -3.08 8.02 -31.77
C ASN A 99 -2.17 8.15 -30.55
N ASP A 100 -2.72 8.61 -29.42
CA ASP A 100 -2.00 8.86 -28.18
C ASP A 100 -2.61 8.02 -27.06
N LYS A 101 -2.58 6.69 -27.20
CA LYS A 101 -2.88 5.83 -26.06
C LYS A 101 -1.89 6.12 -24.97
N GLN A 102 -2.40 6.74 -23.93
CA GLN A 102 -1.60 7.36 -22.88
C GLN A 102 -1.12 6.34 -21.85
N LYS A 103 -1.79 5.20 -21.82
CA LYS A 103 -1.45 4.12 -20.92
C LYS A 103 -1.76 2.77 -21.57
N GLY A 104 -0.78 1.87 -21.45
CA GLY A 104 -0.95 0.48 -21.87
C GLY A 104 -1.86 -0.34 -20.96
N GLU A 105 -2.26 0.14 -19.77
CA GLU A 105 -3.05 -0.60 -18.80
C GLU A 105 -4.50 -0.10 -18.73
N ASP A 106 -5.30 -0.42 -19.74
CA ASP A 106 -6.74 -0.22 -19.67
C ASP A 106 -7.39 -1.29 -18.78
N GLY A 107 -8.45 -0.92 -18.06
CA GLY A 107 -9.25 -1.84 -17.28
C GLY A 107 -9.03 -1.74 -15.78
N THR A 108 -9.38 -2.81 -15.08
CA THR A 108 -9.40 -2.83 -13.62
C THR A 108 -8.49 -3.90 -13.05
N GLN A 109 -7.51 -3.47 -12.27
CA GLN A 109 -6.67 -4.33 -11.45
C GLN A 109 -7.34 -4.57 -10.11
N THR A 110 -7.40 -5.82 -9.67
CA THR A 110 -7.91 -6.20 -8.35
C THR A 110 -6.85 -6.96 -7.58
N ARG A 111 -6.68 -6.63 -6.29
CA ARG A 111 -5.83 -7.38 -5.36
C ARG A 111 -6.55 -7.56 -4.05
N LEU A 112 -6.67 -8.81 -3.59
CA LEU A 112 -7.21 -9.20 -2.30
C LEU A 112 -6.14 -9.97 -1.55
N ARG A 113 -5.89 -9.63 -0.28
CA ARG A 113 -4.93 -10.28 0.61
C ARG A 113 -5.62 -10.65 1.92
N TYR A 114 -5.65 -11.91 2.21
CA TYR A 114 -6.08 -12.41 3.51
C TYR A 114 -4.86 -12.78 4.34
N PHE A 115 -4.86 -12.36 5.60
CA PHE A 115 -3.81 -12.64 6.57
C PHE A 115 -4.36 -13.39 7.76
N TYR A 116 -3.62 -14.40 8.20
CA TYR A 116 -3.85 -15.08 9.45
C TYR A 116 -2.57 -15.10 10.27
N ASN A 117 -2.58 -14.40 11.42
CA ASN A 117 -1.47 -14.37 12.35
C ASN A 117 -1.55 -15.57 13.30
N HIS A 118 -0.56 -16.46 13.24
CA HIS A 118 -0.46 -17.63 14.08
C HIS A 118 0.18 -17.33 15.45
N GLY A 119 0.68 -16.10 15.65
CA GLY A 119 1.50 -15.75 16.80
C GLY A 119 2.96 -16.13 16.63
N ASN A 120 3.66 -16.25 17.73
CA ASN A 120 5.08 -16.58 17.75
C ASN A 120 5.33 -18.07 17.58
N VAL A 121 6.41 -18.42 16.91
CA VAL A 121 6.85 -19.81 16.70
C VAL A 121 7.50 -20.34 17.98
N GLY A 122 6.79 -21.22 18.70
CA GLY A 122 7.25 -21.74 19.99
C GLY A 122 7.55 -20.61 20.97
N ASP A 123 8.67 -20.70 21.65
CA ASP A 123 9.13 -19.72 22.66
C ASP A 123 9.97 -18.57 22.03
N SER A 124 10.01 -18.49 20.68
CA SER A 124 10.77 -17.44 19.98
C SER A 124 9.98 -16.16 19.82
N SER A 125 10.66 -15.06 19.50
CA SER A 125 10.04 -13.81 19.05
C SER A 125 9.76 -13.78 17.52
N VAL A 126 9.88 -14.91 16.83
CA VAL A 126 9.57 -14.98 15.40
C VAL A 126 8.06 -15.07 15.21
N ASN A 127 7.45 -14.05 14.64
CA ASN A 127 6.02 -14.08 14.35
C ASN A 127 5.76 -14.79 13.01
N LEU A 128 4.82 -15.72 13.02
CA LEU A 128 4.35 -16.43 11.83
C LEU A 128 2.99 -15.91 11.38
N THR A 129 2.92 -15.46 10.12
CA THR A 129 1.67 -15.05 9.47
C THR A 129 1.52 -15.77 8.13
N SER A 130 0.36 -16.42 7.90
CA SER A 130 -0.03 -16.87 6.57
C SER A 130 -0.64 -15.74 5.77
N ARG A 131 -0.29 -15.63 4.49
CA ARG A 131 -0.92 -14.70 3.54
C ARG A 131 -1.43 -15.47 2.33
N ILE A 132 -2.68 -15.23 1.94
CA ILE A 132 -3.22 -15.64 0.65
C ILE A 132 -3.51 -14.37 -0.14
N GLU A 133 -2.98 -14.28 -1.36
CA GLU A 133 -3.22 -13.17 -2.26
C GLU A 133 -3.89 -13.66 -3.54
N TYR A 134 -5.01 -13.04 -3.89
CA TYR A 134 -5.61 -13.10 -5.23
C TYR A 134 -5.32 -11.79 -5.94
N ARG A 135 -4.90 -11.86 -7.21
CA ARG A 135 -4.67 -10.71 -8.05
C ARG A 135 -5.18 -10.94 -9.47
N LYS A 136 -5.85 -9.93 -10.02
CA LYS A 136 -6.19 -9.80 -11.44
C LYS A 136 -5.50 -8.58 -11.99
N GLU A 137 -4.84 -8.71 -13.14
CA GLU A 137 -4.18 -7.59 -13.81
C GLU A 137 -5.17 -6.76 -14.63
N ALA A 138 -4.83 -5.50 -14.93
CA ALA A 138 -5.70 -4.59 -15.64
C ALA A 138 -5.72 -4.83 -17.15
N GLU A 139 -4.54 -4.99 -17.76
CA GLU A 139 -4.38 -5.07 -19.22
C GLU A 139 -4.70 -6.44 -19.81
N SER A 140 -4.72 -7.44 -18.98
CA SER A 140 -4.88 -8.81 -19.40
C SER A 140 -5.88 -9.51 -18.50
N ASP A 141 -6.43 -10.62 -18.97
CA ASP A 141 -7.23 -11.50 -18.13
C ASP A 141 -6.37 -12.34 -17.16
N ALA A 142 -5.09 -11.98 -17.03
CA ALA A 142 -4.16 -12.69 -16.19
C ALA A 142 -4.54 -12.55 -14.71
N GLN A 143 -4.55 -13.68 -14.05
CA GLN A 143 -4.91 -13.81 -12.64
C GLN A 143 -3.84 -14.61 -11.91
N SER A 144 -3.76 -14.44 -10.62
CA SER A 144 -2.87 -15.24 -9.78
C SER A 144 -3.45 -15.51 -8.40
N LEU A 145 -3.10 -16.64 -7.86
CA LEU A 145 -3.31 -17.00 -6.47
C LEU A 145 -1.95 -17.34 -5.84
N GLU A 146 -1.63 -16.69 -4.73
CA GLU A 146 -0.36 -16.86 -4.04
C GLU A 146 -0.60 -17.17 -2.56
N TYR A 147 0.16 -18.12 -2.04
CA TYR A 147 0.28 -18.39 -0.62
C TYR A 147 1.70 -18.06 -0.16
N GLN A 148 1.82 -17.41 1.00
CA GLN A 148 3.09 -17.18 1.70
C GLN A 148 2.99 -17.60 3.16
N ALA A 149 4.03 -18.28 3.66
CA ALA A 149 4.30 -18.41 5.08
C ALA A 149 5.34 -17.35 5.47
N ARG A 150 4.93 -16.32 6.21
CA ARG A 150 5.73 -15.13 6.51
C ARG A 150 6.31 -15.24 7.93
N PHE A 151 7.60 -15.41 8.03
CA PHE A 151 8.35 -15.46 9.30
C PHE A 151 9.00 -14.11 9.53
N ASN A 152 8.48 -13.34 10.48
CA ASN A 152 9.01 -12.01 10.80
C ASN A 152 9.99 -12.08 11.98
N PHE A 153 11.23 -11.66 11.74
CA PHE A 153 12.36 -11.64 12.68
C PHE A 153 12.67 -10.23 13.18
N ALA A 154 11.81 -9.24 12.98
CA ALA A 154 12.12 -7.84 13.30
C ALA A 154 12.57 -7.63 14.75
N ASP A 155 11.99 -8.37 15.70
CA ASP A 155 12.31 -8.26 17.13
C ASP A 155 13.74 -8.68 17.49
N TYR A 156 14.45 -9.38 16.60
CA TYR A 156 15.86 -9.74 16.77
C TYR A 156 16.83 -8.73 16.18
N LEU A 157 16.33 -7.70 15.50
CA LEU A 157 17.15 -6.73 14.80
C LEU A 157 17.20 -5.39 15.54
N PHE A 158 17.51 -4.33 14.80
CA PHE A 158 17.71 -3.02 15.36
C PHE A 158 16.44 -2.46 16.02
N ASN A 159 16.56 -2.07 17.27
CA ASN A 159 15.51 -1.37 18.02
C ASN A 159 16.17 -0.37 18.98
N ASN A 160 16.64 0.75 18.45
CA ASN A 160 17.29 1.82 19.18
C ASN A 160 16.83 3.20 18.67
N ASP A 161 17.32 4.27 19.27
CA ASP A 161 16.90 5.66 18.95
C ASP A 161 17.25 6.09 17.52
N PHE A 162 18.23 5.45 16.89
CA PHE A 162 18.65 5.78 15.52
C PHE A 162 17.98 4.90 14.47
N VAL A 163 17.82 3.60 14.72
CA VAL A 163 17.19 2.70 13.77
C VAL A 163 16.25 1.72 14.47
N LYS A 164 15.04 1.61 13.95
CA LYS A 164 14.04 0.64 14.38
C LYS A 164 13.61 -0.21 13.20
N THR A 165 13.88 -1.52 13.26
CA THR A 165 13.38 -2.48 12.28
C THR A 165 11.95 -2.84 12.65
N THR A 166 11.01 -2.57 11.74
CA THR A 166 9.58 -2.89 11.94
C THR A 166 9.16 -4.11 11.13
N GLU A 167 9.92 -4.46 10.10
CA GLU A 167 9.73 -5.68 9.33
C GLU A 167 11.08 -6.25 8.91
N PHE A 168 11.27 -7.55 9.12
CA PHE A 168 12.30 -8.39 8.52
C PHE A 168 11.69 -9.77 8.33
N THR A 169 11.05 -9.96 7.20
CA THR A 169 10.21 -11.12 6.93
C THR A 169 10.82 -11.99 5.84
N ILE A 170 11.08 -13.25 6.15
CA ILE A 170 11.42 -14.28 5.19
C ILE A 170 10.13 -15.05 4.88
N ALA A 171 9.76 -15.11 3.60
CA ALA A 171 8.46 -15.63 3.18
C ALA A 171 8.59 -16.67 2.06
N PRO A 172 8.74 -17.97 2.38
CA PRO A 172 8.51 -19.03 1.40
C PRO A 172 7.12 -18.90 0.78
N LYS A 173 7.06 -19.09 -0.55
CA LYS A 173 5.81 -18.90 -1.30
C LYS A 173 5.59 -19.95 -2.37
N TYR A 174 4.31 -20.12 -2.69
CA TYR A 174 3.85 -20.74 -3.92
C TYR A 174 2.86 -19.82 -4.60
N LYS A 175 3.00 -19.64 -5.93
CA LYS A 175 2.10 -18.83 -6.75
C LYS A 175 1.68 -19.60 -7.99
N TYR A 176 0.39 -19.64 -8.22
CA TYR A 176 -0.20 -20.09 -9.46
C TYR A 176 -0.70 -18.87 -10.25
N TYR A 177 -0.28 -18.76 -11.48
CA TYR A 177 -0.65 -17.70 -12.41
C TYR A 177 -1.29 -18.32 -13.64
N TRP A 178 -2.37 -17.72 -14.12
CA TRP A 178 -3.08 -18.15 -15.32
C TRP A 178 -3.63 -16.96 -16.07
N ALA A 179 -3.82 -17.12 -17.40
CA ALA A 179 -4.49 -16.19 -18.28
C ALA A 179 -5.76 -16.85 -18.85
N SER A 180 -6.51 -16.13 -19.67
CA SER A 180 -7.77 -16.63 -20.28
C SER A 180 -7.53 -17.87 -21.14
N ASN A 181 -6.34 -18.02 -21.70
CA ASN A 181 -5.97 -19.21 -22.46
C ASN A 181 -5.50 -20.30 -21.48
N SER A 182 -6.18 -21.46 -21.48
CA SER A 182 -5.98 -22.55 -20.52
C SER A 182 -4.54 -23.11 -20.49
N ASP A 183 -3.79 -22.94 -21.59
CA ASP A 183 -2.44 -23.45 -21.72
C ASP A 183 -1.37 -22.46 -21.24
N ASP A 184 -1.74 -21.19 -21.03
CA ASP A 184 -0.83 -20.15 -20.55
C ASP A 184 -0.94 -20.00 -19.02
N TYR A 185 -0.39 -20.99 -18.35
CA TYR A 185 -0.26 -20.99 -16.89
C TYR A 185 1.19 -21.06 -16.45
N GLN A 186 1.43 -20.67 -15.22
CA GLN A 186 2.74 -20.68 -14.62
C GLN A 186 2.64 -21.02 -13.13
N ASN A 187 3.45 -21.97 -12.69
CA ASN A 187 3.70 -22.21 -11.27
C ASN A 187 5.00 -21.52 -10.86
N ARG A 188 5.03 -20.93 -9.68
CA ARG A 188 6.22 -20.33 -9.07
C ARG A 188 6.39 -20.87 -7.67
N LEU A 189 7.60 -21.33 -7.38
CA LEU A 189 8.06 -21.58 -6.02
C LEU A 189 9.12 -20.54 -5.71
N GLY A 190 9.09 -19.97 -4.52
CA GLY A 190 10.03 -18.91 -4.23
C GLY A 190 10.18 -18.61 -2.75
N VAL A 191 11.08 -17.68 -2.49
CA VAL A 191 11.28 -17.08 -1.17
C VAL A 191 11.43 -15.58 -1.35
N ASP A 192 10.62 -14.83 -0.60
CA ASP A 192 10.71 -13.38 -0.56
C ASP A 192 11.35 -12.93 0.75
N LEU A 193 12.10 -11.83 0.69
CA LEU A 193 12.56 -11.05 1.84
C LEU A 193 11.89 -9.69 1.80
N PHE A 194 11.27 -9.29 2.90
CA PHE A 194 10.71 -7.96 3.09
C PHE A 194 11.39 -7.32 4.28
N THR A 195 11.83 -6.07 4.14
CA THR A 195 12.40 -5.32 5.24
C THR A 195 11.82 -3.92 5.32
N MET A 196 11.70 -3.38 6.53
CA MET A 196 11.31 -2.00 6.78
C MET A 196 12.07 -1.49 8.01
N HIS A 197 12.76 -0.37 7.82
CA HIS A 197 13.55 0.29 8.85
C HIS A 197 13.09 1.74 8.99
N GLN A 198 12.86 2.17 10.23
CA GLN A 198 12.51 3.54 10.58
C GLN A 198 13.73 4.25 11.15
N PHE A 199 13.92 5.52 10.77
CA PHE A 199 15.00 6.40 11.19
C PHE A 199 14.44 7.71 11.77
N PRO A 200 15.25 8.52 12.47
CA PRO A 200 14.84 9.84 12.91
C PRO A 200 14.38 10.75 11.77
N PHE A 201 13.68 11.83 12.11
CA PHE A 201 13.21 12.86 11.19
C PHE A 201 12.24 12.37 10.11
N GLY A 202 11.47 11.31 10.42
CA GLY A 202 10.43 10.81 9.51
C GLY A 202 10.95 9.99 8.33
N PHE A 203 12.22 9.60 8.33
CA PHE A 203 12.75 8.71 7.31
C PHE A 203 12.41 7.25 7.56
N SER A 204 12.15 6.51 6.49
CA SER A 204 12.12 5.05 6.51
C SER A 204 12.71 4.47 5.23
N PHE A 205 13.27 3.28 5.35
CA PHE A 205 13.89 2.55 4.24
C PHE A 205 13.27 1.16 4.15
N GLU A 206 12.87 0.81 2.95
CA GLU A 206 12.32 -0.49 2.58
C GLU A 206 13.25 -1.16 1.57
N PHE A 207 13.55 -2.43 1.79
CA PHE A 207 14.28 -3.25 0.84
C PHE A 207 13.58 -4.59 0.71
N ASN A 208 13.22 -4.97 -0.52
CA ASN A 208 12.55 -6.21 -0.83
C ASN A 208 13.34 -7.01 -1.86
N LEU A 209 13.40 -8.30 -1.66
CA LEU A 209 14.02 -9.25 -2.58
C LEU A 209 13.04 -10.40 -2.84
N TYR A 210 12.82 -10.71 -4.11
CA TYR A 210 11.91 -11.76 -4.54
C TYR A 210 12.69 -12.78 -5.37
N GLY A 211 12.80 -13.99 -4.85
CA GLY A 211 13.43 -15.11 -5.56
C GLY A 211 12.38 -16.11 -6.04
N ASP A 212 12.33 -16.37 -7.33
CA ASP A 212 11.33 -17.22 -7.95
C ASP A 212 11.97 -18.29 -8.85
N GLN A 213 11.49 -19.52 -8.72
CA GLN A 213 11.64 -20.57 -9.71
C GLN A 213 10.34 -20.74 -10.48
N TYR A 214 10.38 -20.43 -11.76
CA TYR A 214 9.24 -20.48 -12.68
C TYR A 214 9.15 -21.86 -13.35
N PHE A 215 7.92 -22.36 -13.48
CA PHE A 215 7.58 -23.56 -14.22
C PHE A 215 6.45 -23.22 -15.17
N TYR A 216 6.74 -23.13 -16.46
CA TYR A 216 5.80 -22.70 -17.49
C TYR A 216 4.92 -23.85 -17.97
N GLY A 217 3.64 -23.63 -18.16
CA GLY A 217 2.72 -24.57 -18.78
C GLY A 217 3.08 -24.86 -20.23
N GLN A 218 3.46 -23.82 -20.96
CA GLN A 218 4.00 -23.91 -22.31
C GLN A 218 5.47 -23.57 -22.34
N ARG A 219 6.19 -24.04 -23.35
CA ARG A 219 7.58 -23.65 -23.60
C ARG A 219 7.64 -22.16 -23.95
N GLN A 220 8.54 -21.44 -23.32
CA GLN A 220 8.79 -20.04 -23.60
C GLN A 220 10.02 -19.90 -24.51
N TYR A 221 9.91 -19.02 -25.50
CA TYR A 221 11.03 -18.72 -26.38
C TYR A 221 12.04 -17.82 -25.68
N THR A 222 13.31 -18.04 -25.96
CA THR A 222 14.43 -17.25 -25.47
C THR A 222 15.08 -16.44 -26.57
N ASN A 223 15.88 -15.45 -26.24
CA ASN A 223 16.54 -14.55 -27.19
C ASN A 223 17.57 -15.24 -28.11
N ASP A 224 18.04 -16.42 -27.75
CA ASP A 224 18.94 -17.27 -28.56
C ASP A 224 18.16 -18.26 -29.46
N HIS A 225 16.86 -18.05 -29.67
CA HIS A 225 15.96 -18.90 -30.43
C HIS A 225 15.76 -20.32 -29.88
N SER A 226 16.15 -20.56 -28.64
CA SER A 226 15.82 -21.79 -27.92
C SER A 226 14.48 -21.72 -27.20
N THR A 227 14.06 -22.78 -26.56
CA THR A 227 12.85 -22.81 -25.74
C THR A 227 13.09 -23.41 -24.37
N VAL A 228 12.53 -22.79 -23.33
CA VAL A 228 12.66 -23.27 -21.96
C VAL A 228 11.29 -23.52 -21.30
N LYS A 229 11.26 -24.46 -20.37
CA LYS A 229 10.07 -24.71 -19.51
C LYS A 229 10.25 -24.18 -18.10
N ASN A 230 11.46 -23.88 -17.70
CA ASN A 230 11.80 -23.39 -16.38
C ASN A 230 12.65 -22.14 -16.50
N ASN A 231 12.56 -21.28 -15.48
CA ASN A 231 13.41 -20.11 -15.37
C ASN A 231 13.64 -19.80 -13.90
N THR A 232 14.73 -19.16 -13.56
CA THR A 232 14.98 -18.61 -12.23
C THR A 232 15.02 -17.10 -12.33
N GLY A 233 14.26 -16.42 -11.48
CA GLY A 233 14.21 -14.97 -11.44
C GLY A 233 14.55 -14.41 -10.07
N LEU A 234 15.14 -13.24 -10.09
CA LEU A 234 15.39 -12.41 -8.92
C LEU A 234 14.89 -11.00 -9.19
N THR A 235 14.03 -10.49 -8.32
CA THR A 235 13.56 -9.10 -8.38
C THR A 235 13.98 -8.40 -7.09
N MET A 236 14.48 -7.19 -7.20
CA MET A 236 14.94 -6.38 -6.07
C MET A 236 14.31 -4.99 -6.15
N GLU A 237 13.83 -4.51 -5.04
CA GLU A 237 13.25 -3.17 -4.86
C GLU A 237 13.90 -2.51 -3.64
N ALA A 238 14.14 -1.21 -3.70
CA ALA A 238 14.66 -0.44 -2.58
C ALA A 238 14.04 0.95 -2.57
N TYR A 239 13.41 1.34 -1.46
CA TYR A 239 12.69 2.60 -1.34
C TYR A 239 13.14 3.39 -0.11
N LEU A 240 13.30 4.69 -0.29
CA LEU A 240 13.47 5.66 0.77
C LEU A 240 12.23 6.53 0.86
N TYR A 241 11.66 6.62 2.04
CA TYR A 241 10.51 7.47 2.34
C TYR A 241 10.90 8.56 3.32
N ASN A 242 10.23 9.69 3.23
CA ASN A 242 10.22 10.71 4.27
C ASN A 242 8.82 11.28 4.41
N THR A 243 8.37 11.44 5.63
CA THR A 243 7.15 12.18 5.96
C THR A 243 7.47 13.22 7.01
N THR A 244 7.34 14.48 6.65
CA THR A 244 7.60 15.62 7.53
C THR A 244 6.34 16.47 7.63
N ASN A 245 5.79 16.59 8.83
CA ASN A 245 4.68 17.50 9.07
C ASN A 245 5.19 18.94 9.02
N LEU A 246 4.61 19.75 8.12
CA LEU A 246 4.96 21.16 7.94
C LEU A 246 4.03 22.08 8.73
N TYR A 247 2.76 21.67 8.88
CA TYR A 247 1.76 22.43 9.61
C TYR A 247 0.65 21.50 10.09
N THR A 248 0.18 21.72 11.31
CA THR A 248 -0.96 21.01 11.87
C THR A 248 -1.82 21.94 12.73
N ASN A 249 -3.14 21.79 12.63
CA ASN A 249 -4.11 22.35 13.54
C ASN A 249 -5.29 21.39 13.72
N ASP A 250 -6.35 21.82 14.39
CA ASP A 250 -7.52 20.97 14.68
C ASP A 250 -8.20 20.42 13.41
N LYS A 251 -8.10 21.14 12.28
CA LYS A 251 -8.80 20.81 11.04
C LYS A 251 -7.89 20.43 9.88
N PHE A 252 -6.64 20.90 9.89
CA PHE A 252 -5.75 20.71 8.75
C PHE A 252 -4.39 20.15 9.17
N ASP A 253 -3.87 19.23 8.36
CA ASP A 253 -2.47 18.85 8.32
C ASP A 253 -1.91 19.17 6.94
N ILE A 254 -0.68 19.67 6.90
CA ILE A 254 0.10 19.83 5.68
C ILE A 254 1.41 19.09 5.88
N ASP A 255 1.63 18.10 5.04
CA ASP A 255 2.80 17.24 5.11
C ASP A 255 3.62 17.34 3.82
N PHE A 256 4.92 17.36 3.99
CA PHE A 256 5.83 16.99 2.91
C PHE A 256 5.99 15.48 2.93
N TYR A 257 5.79 14.86 1.78
CA TYR A 257 6.04 13.43 1.56
C TYR A 257 7.04 13.25 0.44
N PHE A 258 7.99 12.37 0.66
CA PHE A 258 8.96 11.95 -0.33
C PHE A 258 8.98 10.44 -0.41
N GLU A 259 8.96 9.93 -1.61
CA GLU A 259 9.22 8.54 -1.94
C GLU A 259 10.24 8.52 -3.08
N GLY A 260 11.24 7.69 -2.98
CA GLY A 260 12.20 7.54 -4.05
C GLY A 260 12.97 6.26 -3.90
N GLY A 261 13.54 5.79 -4.99
CA GLY A 261 14.27 4.54 -4.92
C GLY A 261 14.46 3.85 -6.25
N TYR A 262 14.62 2.58 -6.15
CA TYR A 262 14.96 1.64 -7.19
C TYR A 262 13.81 0.66 -7.40
N ASP A 263 13.12 0.74 -8.56
CA ASP A 263 11.85 0.05 -8.78
C ASP A 263 11.73 -0.53 -10.20
N PRO A 264 11.74 -1.82 -10.36
CA PRO A 264 12.57 -2.83 -9.71
C PRO A 264 13.78 -3.23 -10.58
N TYR A 265 14.79 -3.83 -9.98
CA TYR A 265 15.79 -4.58 -10.73
C TYR A 265 15.29 -6.01 -10.94
N ASN A 266 15.27 -6.47 -12.19
CA ASN A 266 14.88 -7.82 -12.55
C ASN A 266 16.03 -8.55 -13.20
N TRP A 267 16.36 -9.72 -12.69
CA TRP A 267 17.29 -10.65 -13.29
C TRP A 267 16.61 -12.00 -13.53
N ASN A 268 16.90 -12.62 -14.67
CA ASN A 268 16.43 -13.95 -15.00
C ASN A 268 17.57 -14.77 -15.57
N SER A 269 17.64 -16.06 -15.20
CA SER A 269 18.65 -16.98 -15.73
C SER A 269 18.52 -17.17 -17.23
N GLU A 270 17.28 -17.17 -17.73
CA GLU A 270 16.97 -17.26 -19.14
C GLU A 270 16.24 -16.00 -19.59
N LYS A 271 16.67 -15.41 -20.69
CA LYS A 271 16.02 -14.22 -21.28
C LYS A 271 14.80 -14.66 -22.10
N VAL A 272 13.70 -14.85 -21.39
CA VAL A 272 12.42 -15.21 -22.01
C VAL A 272 11.85 -14.00 -22.73
N LEU A 273 11.48 -14.20 -23.98
CA LEU A 273 10.83 -13.19 -24.78
C LEU A 273 9.42 -12.93 -24.23
N LYS A 274 9.13 -11.70 -23.88
CA LYS A 274 7.73 -11.28 -23.78
C LYS A 274 7.19 -11.24 -25.20
N THR A 275 6.48 -12.25 -25.59
CA THR A 275 5.70 -12.22 -26.84
C THR A 275 4.65 -11.12 -26.69
N ALA A 276 4.92 -9.95 -27.24
CA ALA A 276 3.85 -9.19 -27.82
C ALA A 276 3.39 -10.04 -29.02
N ILE A 277 2.45 -10.93 -28.78
CA ILE A 277 1.74 -11.60 -29.87
C ILE A 277 1.07 -10.46 -30.62
N ASN A 278 1.65 -10.06 -31.77
CA ASN A 278 0.90 -9.22 -32.67
C ASN A 278 -0.33 -10.03 -33.10
N GLU A 279 -1.39 -9.37 -33.47
CA GLU A 279 -2.66 -9.98 -33.89
C GLU A 279 -2.53 -11.01 -35.04
N LYS A 280 -1.33 -11.23 -35.56
CA LYS A 280 -1.03 -12.13 -36.69
C LYS A 280 -0.23 -13.39 -36.30
N GLY A 281 0.19 -13.51 -35.02
CA GLY A 281 0.81 -14.77 -34.55
C GLY A 281 2.12 -15.14 -35.23
N ASP A 282 2.81 -14.19 -35.87
CA ASP A 282 4.08 -14.47 -36.56
C ASP A 282 5.23 -14.46 -35.56
N LEU A 283 5.57 -15.65 -35.07
CA LEU A 283 6.68 -15.90 -34.17
C LEU A 283 8.05 -15.83 -34.87
N ASN A 284 8.09 -15.59 -36.18
CA ASN A 284 9.30 -15.62 -36.99
C ASN A 284 9.91 -14.24 -37.26
N ASP A 285 9.27 -13.17 -36.82
CA ASP A 285 9.83 -11.82 -36.96
C ASP A 285 10.61 -11.41 -35.71
N PRO A 286 11.95 -11.46 -35.70
CA PRO A 286 12.76 -11.11 -34.54
C PRO A 286 12.70 -9.62 -34.16
N THR A 287 12.09 -8.77 -35.00
CA THR A 287 11.96 -7.33 -34.71
C THR A 287 10.81 -7.02 -33.74
N ASN A 288 9.92 -7.98 -33.47
CA ASN A 288 8.78 -7.82 -32.58
C ASN A 288 9.01 -8.35 -31.16
N TYR A 289 10.23 -8.75 -30.82
CA TYR A 289 10.55 -9.28 -29.50
C TYR A 289 11.09 -8.20 -28.57
N THR A 290 10.39 -7.95 -27.49
CA THR A 290 10.91 -7.18 -26.35
C THR A 290 11.68 -8.10 -25.43
N TYR A 291 12.97 -7.85 -25.28
CA TYR A 291 13.80 -8.56 -24.31
C TYR A 291 13.47 -8.05 -22.90
N ASN A 292 13.28 -8.96 -21.95
CA ASN A 292 13.38 -8.64 -20.53
C ASN A 292 14.87 -8.51 -20.17
N ASP A 293 15.53 -7.47 -20.64
CA ASP A 293 16.84 -7.11 -20.10
C ASP A 293 16.68 -6.60 -18.69
N ASN A 294 17.72 -6.73 -17.87
CA ASN A 294 17.83 -6.17 -16.55
C ASN A 294 17.66 -4.64 -16.65
N THR A 295 16.44 -4.17 -16.62
CA THR A 295 16.13 -2.76 -16.54
C THR A 295 16.19 -2.34 -15.10
N TYR A 296 16.76 -1.18 -14.83
CA TYR A 296 16.66 -0.53 -13.55
C TYR A 296 15.97 0.81 -13.74
N GLU A 297 15.02 1.09 -12.88
CA GLU A 297 14.32 2.35 -12.83
C GLU A 297 14.54 2.99 -11.47
N TRP A 298 15.07 4.21 -11.49
CA TRP A 298 15.20 5.05 -10.31
C TRP A 298 14.17 6.15 -10.37
N TYR A 299 13.64 6.53 -9.23
CA TYR A 299 12.72 7.65 -9.17
C TYR A 299 12.85 8.44 -7.87
N ALA A 300 12.38 9.68 -7.93
CA ALA A 300 12.19 10.58 -6.80
C ALA A 300 10.81 11.23 -6.94
N TYR A 301 9.99 11.14 -5.92
CA TYR A 301 8.61 11.61 -5.95
C TYR A 301 8.28 12.47 -4.73
N PRO A 302 8.67 13.76 -4.73
CA PRO A 302 8.24 14.73 -3.73
C PRO A 302 6.77 15.11 -3.91
N GLN A 303 6.05 15.28 -2.79
CA GLN A 303 4.65 15.68 -2.75
C GLN A 303 4.38 16.61 -1.56
N ILE A 304 3.42 17.51 -1.73
CA ILE A 304 2.76 18.21 -0.62
C ILE A 304 1.36 17.63 -0.50
N ILE A 305 1.04 17.15 0.69
CA ILE A 305 -0.24 16.56 1.02
C ILE A 305 -0.96 17.49 2.00
N THR A 306 -2.18 17.86 1.68
CA THR A 306 -3.06 18.61 2.57
C THR A 306 -4.21 17.72 2.97
N THR A 307 -4.43 17.55 4.27
CA THR A 307 -5.51 16.74 4.84
C THR A 307 -6.46 17.64 5.61
N TYR A 308 -7.75 17.58 5.31
CA TYR A 308 -8.83 18.20 6.06
C TYR A 308 -9.53 17.16 6.93
N LYS A 309 -9.51 17.39 8.24
CA LYS A 309 -10.14 16.52 9.26
C LYS A 309 -11.62 16.88 9.40
N VAL A 310 -12.48 16.17 8.67
CA VAL A 310 -13.94 16.40 8.72
C VAL A 310 -14.51 15.91 10.05
N SER A 311 -14.04 14.75 10.51
CA SER A 311 -14.35 14.16 11.81
C SER A 311 -13.17 13.32 12.29
N PRO A 312 -13.17 12.80 13.52
CA PRO A 312 -12.10 11.91 14.00
C PRO A 312 -11.86 10.68 13.12
N ASN A 313 -12.89 10.23 12.42
CA ASN A 313 -12.85 9.02 11.61
C ASN A 313 -12.95 9.28 10.09
N PHE A 314 -13.07 10.52 9.66
CA PHE A 314 -13.25 10.85 8.24
C PHE A 314 -12.41 12.05 7.84
N ASN A 315 -11.50 11.84 6.90
CA ASN A 315 -10.60 12.84 6.35
C ASN A 315 -10.75 12.93 4.83
N VAL A 316 -10.65 14.15 4.32
CA VAL A 316 -10.50 14.42 2.88
C VAL A 316 -9.10 14.97 2.67
N TYR A 317 -8.43 14.52 1.62
CA TYR A 317 -7.09 14.96 1.33
C TYR A 317 -6.87 15.28 -0.15
N ALA A 318 -5.89 16.11 -0.40
CA ALA A 318 -5.38 16.38 -1.74
C ALA A 318 -3.85 16.42 -1.70
N SER A 319 -3.20 16.00 -2.77
CA SER A 319 -1.76 16.17 -2.94
C SER A 319 -1.39 16.69 -4.32
N LEU A 320 -0.31 17.45 -4.35
CA LEU A 320 0.38 17.85 -5.57
C LEU A 320 1.82 17.38 -5.48
N GLY A 321 2.32 16.81 -6.56
CA GLY A 321 3.67 16.30 -6.63
C GLY A 321 4.16 16.18 -8.07
N ALA A 322 5.40 15.76 -8.20
CA ALA A 322 5.96 15.41 -9.50
C ALA A 322 6.92 14.24 -9.33
N GLU A 323 6.82 13.26 -10.20
CA GLU A 323 7.72 12.12 -10.23
C GLU A 323 8.85 12.40 -11.22
N TYR A 324 10.09 12.32 -10.74
CA TYR A 324 11.30 12.37 -11.57
C TYR A 324 11.84 10.96 -11.71
N ARG A 325 11.79 10.39 -12.90
CA ARG A 325 12.12 8.99 -13.15
C ARG A 325 12.95 8.84 -14.42
N ASN A 326 13.88 7.86 -14.43
CA ASN A 326 14.47 7.37 -15.64
C ASN A 326 13.56 6.33 -16.29
N TRP A 327 13.06 6.62 -17.47
CA TRP A 327 12.13 5.77 -18.20
C TRP A 327 12.85 4.79 -19.10
N ALA A 328 12.36 3.54 -19.17
CA ALA A 328 12.81 2.57 -20.15
C ALA A 328 12.03 2.73 -21.45
N ASN A 329 12.73 2.92 -22.55
CA ASN A 329 12.12 2.83 -23.88
C ASN A 329 12.02 1.38 -24.33
N ILE A 330 10.99 1.07 -25.12
CA ILE A 330 10.68 -0.29 -25.61
C ILE A 330 11.91 -0.96 -26.27
N ASN A 331 12.82 -0.19 -26.86
CA ASN A 331 13.98 -0.68 -27.60
C ASN A 331 15.33 -0.45 -26.87
N GLN A 332 15.33 -0.05 -25.61
CA GLN A 332 16.54 0.23 -24.85
C GLN A 332 16.80 -0.86 -23.79
N LYS A 333 18.08 -1.18 -23.61
CA LYS A 333 18.52 -2.17 -22.63
C LYS A 333 18.49 -1.67 -21.19
N SER A 334 18.39 -0.37 -20.97
CA SER A 334 18.26 0.24 -19.64
C SER A 334 17.53 1.57 -19.72
N ALA A 335 16.86 1.93 -18.64
CA ALA A 335 16.22 3.24 -18.49
C ALA A 335 17.27 4.34 -18.48
N LYS A 336 17.12 5.36 -19.33
CA LYS A 336 18.07 6.48 -19.48
C LYS A 336 17.43 7.85 -19.48
N ASP A 337 16.16 7.92 -19.87
CA ASP A 337 15.48 9.17 -20.16
C ASP A 337 14.84 9.74 -18.89
N TRP A 338 15.61 10.54 -18.16
CA TRP A 338 15.15 11.20 -16.94
C TRP A 338 14.16 12.32 -17.28
N ARG A 339 12.99 12.28 -16.65
CA ARG A 339 11.88 13.21 -16.91
C ARG A 339 11.04 13.43 -15.68
N TRP A 340 10.46 14.62 -15.61
CA TRP A 340 9.43 14.95 -14.65
C TRP A 340 8.03 14.61 -15.19
N GLN A 341 7.19 14.05 -14.34
CA GLN A 341 5.76 13.89 -14.59
C GLN A 341 4.98 14.49 -13.42
N PRO A 342 4.20 15.57 -13.61
CA PRO A 342 3.38 16.14 -12.56
C PRO A 342 2.23 15.22 -12.21
N THR A 343 1.85 15.21 -10.92
CA THR A 343 0.74 14.42 -10.41
C THR A 343 -0.14 15.24 -9.49
N ALA A 344 -1.42 14.93 -9.49
CA ALA A 344 -2.38 15.46 -8.53
C ALA A 344 -3.23 14.33 -7.98
N VAL A 345 -3.54 14.38 -6.70
CA VAL A 345 -4.40 13.39 -6.04
C VAL A 345 -5.48 14.11 -5.27
N ILE A 346 -6.68 13.56 -5.30
CA ILE A 346 -7.76 13.88 -4.37
C ILE A 346 -8.33 12.59 -3.82
N GLY A 347 -8.67 12.58 -2.55
CA GLY A 347 -9.23 11.36 -1.95
C GLY A 347 -9.88 11.61 -0.60
N PHE A 348 -10.46 10.57 -0.07
CA PHE A 348 -10.92 10.54 1.30
C PHE A 348 -10.57 9.20 1.96
N LYS A 349 -10.37 9.27 3.26
CA LYS A 349 -10.10 8.11 4.10
C LYS A 349 -11.05 8.11 5.30
N THR A 350 -11.66 6.96 5.54
CA THR A 350 -12.46 6.73 6.76
C THR A 350 -11.90 5.55 7.54
N THR A 351 -11.95 5.66 8.87
CA THR A 351 -11.61 4.59 9.81
C THR A 351 -12.86 4.18 10.59
N PHE A 352 -12.96 2.93 11.02
CA PHE A 352 -14.09 2.40 11.79
C PHE A 352 -13.63 1.39 12.84
#